data_e1e9cdadcec32ff9b182cc28bb7b23e6
#
_entry.id   e1e9cdadcec32ff9b182cc28bb7b23e6
#
_cell.length_a   1.000
_cell.length_b   1.000
_cell.length_c   1.000
_cell.angle_alpha   90.00
_cell.angle_beta   90.00
_cell.angle_gamma   90.00
#
_symmetry.space_group_name_H-M   'P 1'
#
loop_
_entity.id
_entity.type
_entity.pdbx_description
1 polymer ?
#
loop_
_entity_poly.entity_id
_entity_poly.type
_entity_poly.pdbx_seq_one_letter_code
_entity_poly.pdbx_strand_id
1 'polypeptide(L)'
;RDGGMFEAYMAGQGFIMVCVDGRGTGGRGSDFEKCTYLNLGVKESKDQVEAAKYLSTLPYVDGNRIGIWGWSYGGYNTLMSMSEGTPVFKAGVAVAAPTDWRFYDSVYTERFMRTPKENMEGYNAASAINRANKLNGELLLIHGTADDNVHLRNNAEYSEALVQADKQFDMQIYTNRNHGISGGNTTKHLLTRVANFFIDNLK
;
A
#
# COMPACT_ATOMS: atom_id res chain seq x y z
N ARG A 1 0.07 17.83 6.72
CA ARG A 1 0.58 17.00 7.84
C ARG A 1 1.96 17.53 8.19
N ASP A 2 2.16 17.88 9.44
CA ASP A 2 3.52 18.07 9.95
C ASP A 2 4.22 16.71 9.84
N GLY A 3 5.37 16.68 9.17
CA GLY A 3 6.14 15.46 8.97
C GLY A 3 6.45 14.82 10.32
N GLY A 4 6.14 13.54 10.47
CA GLY A 4 6.46 12.80 11.68
C GLY A 4 7.96 12.56 11.85
N MET A 5 8.32 11.99 12.98
CA MET A 5 9.72 11.66 13.28
C MET A 5 10.35 10.71 12.23
N PHE A 6 9.55 9.80 11.67
CA PHE A 6 10.00 8.89 10.61
C PHE A 6 10.34 9.63 9.31
N GLU A 7 9.49 10.56 8.87
CA GLU A 7 9.73 11.37 7.69
C GLU A 7 10.97 12.26 7.86
N ALA A 8 11.16 12.85 9.04
CA ALA A 8 12.35 13.63 9.36
C ALA A 8 13.63 12.76 9.33
N TYR A 9 13.57 11.54 9.87
CA TYR A 9 14.67 10.59 9.79
C TYR A 9 15.02 10.24 8.34
N MET A 10 14.04 9.89 7.53
CA MET A 10 14.23 9.54 6.12
C MET A 10 14.78 10.73 5.31
N ALA A 11 14.30 11.94 5.57
CA ALA A 11 14.87 13.16 4.97
C ALA A 11 16.34 13.34 5.34
N GLY A 12 16.71 13.09 6.60
CA GLY A 12 18.10 13.09 7.06
C GLY A 12 18.97 12.01 6.38
N GLN A 13 18.35 10.93 5.89
CA GLN A 13 19.00 9.90 5.08
C GLN A 13 19.10 10.27 3.59
N GLY A 14 18.64 11.45 3.19
CA GLY A 14 18.70 11.93 1.80
C GLY A 14 17.49 11.58 0.95
N PHE A 15 16.39 11.15 1.55
CA PHE A 15 15.13 10.91 0.85
C PHE A 15 14.26 12.16 0.81
N ILE A 16 13.55 12.36 -0.29
CA ILE A 16 12.46 13.32 -0.39
C ILE A 16 11.17 12.59 -0.02
N MET A 17 10.50 13.03 1.04
CA MET A 17 9.25 12.44 1.50
C MET A 17 8.07 13.22 0.90
N VAL A 18 7.17 12.52 0.22
CA VAL A 18 6.01 13.11 -0.47
C VAL A 18 4.74 12.41 -0.02
N CYS A 19 3.68 13.18 0.22
CA CYS A 19 2.33 12.67 0.45
C CYS A 19 1.43 13.22 -0.65
N VAL A 20 0.69 12.34 -1.33
CA VAL A 20 -0.19 12.72 -2.44
C VAL A 20 -1.62 12.35 -2.10
N ASP A 21 -2.50 13.36 -2.05
CA ASP A 21 -3.94 13.20 -1.90
C ASP A 21 -4.57 12.99 -3.28
N GLY A 22 -4.69 11.74 -3.70
CA GLY A 22 -5.35 11.34 -4.93
C GLY A 22 -6.88 11.34 -4.84
N ARG A 23 -7.54 11.00 -5.93
CA ARG A 23 -9.00 10.82 -5.97
C ARG A 23 -9.46 9.84 -4.88
N GLY A 24 -10.63 10.10 -4.30
CA GLY A 24 -11.14 9.37 -3.13
C GLY A 24 -10.84 10.08 -1.80
N THR A 25 -9.87 11.00 -1.76
CA THR A 25 -9.56 11.79 -0.56
C THR A 25 -10.62 12.89 -0.36
N GLY A 26 -11.04 13.11 0.88
CA GLY A 26 -11.98 14.17 1.24
C GLY A 26 -11.40 15.59 1.11
N GLY A 27 -12.28 16.59 1.19
CA GLY A 27 -11.89 18.00 1.21
C GLY A 27 -11.74 18.68 -0.15
N ARG A 28 -11.97 17.95 -1.26
CA ARG A 28 -11.90 18.46 -2.64
C ARG A 28 -13.24 18.38 -3.39
N GLY A 29 -14.33 18.26 -2.65
CA GLY A 29 -15.68 18.14 -3.19
C GLY A 29 -16.14 16.67 -3.37
N SER A 30 -17.47 16.52 -3.47
CA SER A 30 -18.14 15.23 -3.49
C SER A 30 -17.71 14.34 -4.68
N ASP A 31 -17.54 14.93 -5.86
CA ASP A 31 -17.20 14.19 -7.07
C ASP A 31 -15.79 13.61 -7.00
N PHE A 32 -14.86 14.35 -6.42
CA PHE A 32 -13.50 13.89 -6.19
C PHE A 32 -13.44 12.77 -5.14
N GLU A 33 -14.18 12.92 -4.04
CA GLU A 33 -14.23 11.95 -2.93
C GLU A 33 -14.95 10.66 -3.34
N LYS A 34 -16.12 10.78 -4.00
CA LYS A 34 -17.00 9.63 -4.28
C LYS A 34 -16.73 8.91 -5.60
N CYS A 35 -15.80 9.41 -6.41
CA CYS A 35 -15.51 8.81 -7.71
C CYS A 35 -14.92 7.38 -7.62
N THR A 36 -14.50 6.95 -6.43
CA THR A 36 -13.99 5.60 -6.15
C THR A 36 -15.07 4.60 -5.76
N TYR A 37 -16.32 5.05 -5.61
CA TYR A 37 -17.46 4.19 -5.30
C TYR A 37 -17.55 3.03 -6.30
N LEU A 38 -17.76 1.83 -5.82
CA LEU A 38 -17.76 0.54 -6.51
C LEU A 38 -16.39 0.07 -7.09
N ASN A 39 -15.32 0.88 -6.98
CA ASN A 39 -14.03 0.61 -7.59
C ASN A 39 -12.86 1.11 -6.70
N LEU A 40 -12.87 0.76 -5.41
CA LEU A 40 -11.80 1.15 -4.48
C LEU A 40 -10.42 0.72 -5.01
N GLY A 41 -9.43 1.56 -4.85
CA GLY A 41 -8.03 1.32 -5.22
C GLY A 41 -7.72 1.48 -6.70
N VAL A 42 -8.71 1.47 -7.58
CA VAL A 42 -8.48 1.50 -9.04
C VAL A 42 -8.06 2.88 -9.53
N LYS A 43 -8.72 3.94 -9.07
CA LYS A 43 -8.37 5.33 -9.42
C LYS A 43 -7.22 5.84 -8.56
N GLU A 44 -7.21 5.47 -7.31
CA GLU A 44 -6.19 5.85 -6.35
C GLU A 44 -4.80 5.35 -6.79
N SER A 45 -4.68 4.11 -7.25
CA SER A 45 -3.42 3.55 -7.74
C SER A 45 -2.91 4.27 -8.99
N LYS A 46 -3.81 4.63 -9.90
CA LYS A 46 -3.46 5.43 -11.09
C LYS A 46 -2.94 6.81 -10.71
N ASP A 47 -3.58 7.46 -9.76
CA ASP A 47 -3.16 8.78 -9.30
C ASP A 47 -1.78 8.74 -8.65
N GLN A 48 -1.46 7.69 -7.87
CA GLN A 48 -0.12 7.51 -7.30
C GLN A 48 0.94 7.29 -8.40
N VAL A 49 0.61 6.50 -9.43
CA VAL A 49 1.50 6.29 -10.59
C VAL A 49 1.73 7.60 -11.35
N GLU A 50 0.69 8.37 -11.62
CA GLU A 50 0.83 9.67 -12.32
C GLU A 50 1.59 10.69 -11.47
N ALA A 51 1.39 10.70 -10.15
CA ALA A 51 2.18 11.53 -9.24
C ALA A 51 3.67 11.14 -9.28
N ALA A 52 3.99 9.85 -9.27
CA ALA A 52 5.37 9.37 -9.38
C ALA A 52 6.01 9.78 -10.73
N LYS A 53 5.28 9.67 -11.82
CA LYS A 53 5.73 10.17 -13.13
C LYS A 53 6.01 11.66 -13.11
N TYR A 54 5.12 12.46 -12.54
CA TYR A 54 5.34 13.89 -12.38
C TYR A 54 6.57 14.19 -11.53
N LEU A 55 6.70 13.54 -10.39
CA LEU A 55 7.87 13.70 -9.51
C LEU A 55 9.18 13.38 -10.23
N SER A 56 9.21 12.36 -11.08
CA SER A 56 10.39 11.98 -11.86
C SER A 56 10.82 13.04 -12.89
N THR A 57 9.97 14.02 -13.20
CA THR A 57 10.34 15.13 -14.10
C THR A 57 11.07 16.26 -13.36
N LEU A 58 11.08 16.25 -12.03
CA LEU A 58 11.69 17.31 -11.23
C LEU A 58 13.22 17.13 -11.21
N PRO A 59 14.01 18.20 -11.42
CA PRO A 59 15.45 18.09 -11.62
C PRO A 59 16.24 17.60 -10.41
N TYR A 60 15.64 17.57 -9.23
CA TYR A 60 16.22 17.10 -7.98
C TYR A 60 15.72 15.72 -7.55
N VAL A 61 14.90 15.05 -8.39
CA VAL A 61 14.36 13.72 -8.13
C VAL A 61 15.00 12.71 -9.06
N ASP A 62 15.53 11.63 -8.50
CA ASP A 62 15.94 10.48 -9.31
C ASP A 62 14.73 9.59 -9.56
N GLY A 63 14.17 9.69 -10.77
CA GLY A 63 12.99 8.92 -11.17
C GLY A 63 13.17 7.39 -11.18
N ASN A 64 14.42 6.89 -11.13
CA ASN A 64 14.70 5.46 -11.03
C ASN A 64 14.74 4.94 -9.59
N ARG A 65 14.59 5.82 -8.60
CA ARG A 65 14.69 5.52 -7.17
C ARG A 65 13.48 6.01 -6.39
N ILE A 66 12.27 5.78 -6.92
CA ILE A 66 11.00 6.14 -6.27
C ILE A 66 10.46 4.91 -5.54
N GLY A 67 10.17 5.08 -4.26
CA GLY A 67 9.46 4.09 -3.43
C GLY A 67 8.05 4.55 -3.06
N ILE A 68 7.24 3.60 -2.62
CA ILE A 68 5.89 3.85 -2.11
C ILE A 68 5.66 3.03 -0.84
N TRP A 69 4.98 3.59 0.15
CA TRP A 69 4.61 2.82 1.33
C TRP A 69 3.31 3.31 1.95
N GLY A 70 2.69 2.44 2.71
CA GLY A 70 1.52 2.81 3.45
C GLY A 70 1.08 1.74 4.44
N TRP A 71 0.16 2.14 5.32
CA TRP A 71 -0.43 1.33 6.35
C TRP A 71 -1.92 1.15 6.10
N SER A 72 -2.47 -0.04 6.35
CA SER A 72 -3.90 -0.32 6.18
C SER A 72 -4.35 -0.04 4.73
N TYR A 73 -5.28 0.87 4.51
CA TYR A 73 -5.67 1.31 3.16
C TYR A 73 -4.47 1.84 2.34
N GLY A 74 -3.54 2.53 3.00
CA GLY A 74 -2.29 2.98 2.36
C GLY A 74 -1.41 1.81 1.91
N GLY A 75 -1.35 0.73 2.69
CA GLY A 75 -0.71 -0.53 2.30
C GLY A 75 -1.39 -1.18 1.11
N TYR A 76 -2.71 -1.23 1.11
CA TYR A 76 -3.49 -1.69 -0.04
C TYR A 76 -3.21 -0.84 -1.29
N ASN A 77 -3.22 0.48 -1.16
CA ASN A 77 -2.91 1.38 -2.28
C ASN A 77 -1.48 1.20 -2.79
N THR A 78 -0.52 0.88 -1.91
CA THR A 78 0.85 0.49 -2.28
C THR A 78 0.84 -0.73 -3.20
N LEU A 79 0.16 -1.81 -2.80
CA LEU A 79 0.07 -3.05 -3.59
C LEU A 79 -0.61 -2.81 -4.95
N MET A 80 -1.70 -2.06 -4.96
CA MET A 80 -2.43 -1.71 -6.18
C MET A 80 -1.57 -0.86 -7.13
N SER A 81 -0.83 0.12 -6.60
CA SER A 81 0.03 1.02 -7.37
C SER A 81 1.23 0.29 -7.98
N MET A 82 1.87 -0.62 -7.23
CA MET A 82 2.98 -1.44 -7.73
C MET A 82 2.53 -2.48 -8.79
N SER A 83 1.23 -2.73 -8.89
CA SER A 83 0.61 -3.70 -9.82
C SER A 83 -0.25 -3.01 -10.89
N GLU A 84 -0.12 -1.70 -11.07
CA GLU A 84 -0.93 -0.93 -12.05
C GLU A 84 -0.54 -1.22 -13.51
N GLY A 85 0.62 -1.81 -13.73
CA GLY A 85 1.13 -2.15 -15.06
C GLY A 85 2.14 -1.14 -15.63
N THR A 86 2.35 -0.02 -14.94
CA THR A 86 3.43 0.94 -15.27
C THR A 86 4.47 0.89 -14.14
N PRO A 87 5.69 0.39 -14.40
CA PRO A 87 6.70 0.19 -13.36
C PRO A 87 7.40 1.50 -12.99
N VAL A 88 6.80 2.31 -12.14
CA VAL A 88 7.37 3.58 -11.65
C VAL A 88 7.96 3.47 -10.24
N PHE A 89 7.53 2.48 -9.45
CA PHE A 89 8.02 2.26 -8.09
C PHE A 89 9.08 1.14 -8.08
N LYS A 90 10.28 1.48 -7.63
CA LYS A 90 11.38 0.53 -7.49
C LYS A 90 11.23 -0.37 -6.27
N ALA A 91 10.68 0.16 -5.19
CA ALA A 91 10.46 -0.54 -3.94
C ALA A 91 9.15 -0.10 -3.27
N GLY A 92 8.49 -1.01 -2.55
CA GLY A 92 7.30 -0.68 -1.78
C GLY A 92 7.18 -1.45 -0.49
N VAL A 93 6.52 -0.82 0.50
CA VAL A 93 6.23 -1.45 1.80
C VAL A 93 4.74 -1.37 2.08
N ALA A 94 4.09 -2.52 2.25
CA ALA A 94 2.68 -2.62 2.59
C ALA A 94 2.51 -3.15 4.02
N VAL A 95 2.01 -2.30 4.91
CA VAL A 95 1.81 -2.63 6.33
C VAL A 95 0.35 -2.87 6.60
N ALA A 96 0.01 -4.05 7.17
CA ALA A 96 -1.34 -4.42 7.58
C ALA A 96 -2.40 -4.11 6.50
N ALA A 97 -2.10 -4.48 5.25
CA ALA A 97 -2.88 -4.12 4.07
C ALA A 97 -4.07 -5.06 3.84
N PRO A 98 -5.29 -4.55 3.59
CA PRO A 98 -6.30 -5.33 2.87
C PRO A 98 -5.75 -5.72 1.49
N THR A 99 -6.09 -6.91 1.00
CA THR A 99 -5.63 -7.39 -0.31
C THR A 99 -6.76 -7.82 -1.22
N ASP A 100 -7.91 -8.14 -0.59
CA ASP A 100 -9.18 -8.34 -1.26
C ASP A 100 -10.30 -7.86 -0.34
N TRP A 101 -11.22 -7.08 -0.84
CA TRP A 101 -12.31 -6.50 -0.06
C TRP A 101 -13.32 -7.53 0.46
N ARG A 102 -13.29 -8.75 -0.07
CA ARG A 102 -14.06 -9.89 0.47
C ARG A 102 -13.53 -10.38 1.82
N PHE A 103 -12.31 -9.97 2.21
CA PHE A 103 -11.66 -10.31 3.48
C PHE A 103 -11.71 -9.18 4.51
N TYR A 104 -12.43 -8.10 4.21
CA TYR A 104 -12.62 -6.99 5.12
C TYR A 104 -14.07 -6.96 5.65
N ASP A 105 -14.31 -6.21 6.74
CA ASP A 105 -15.63 -6.15 7.35
C ASP A 105 -16.70 -5.62 6.38
N SER A 106 -17.94 -6.11 6.53
CA SER A 106 -19.03 -5.77 5.63
C SER A 106 -19.55 -4.35 5.83
N VAL A 107 -19.51 -3.82 7.05
CA VAL A 107 -20.01 -2.47 7.36
C VAL A 107 -19.22 -1.41 6.59
N TYR A 108 -17.89 -1.54 6.56
CA TYR A 108 -17.04 -0.67 5.76
C TYR A 108 -17.14 -0.99 4.27
N THR A 109 -16.94 -2.26 3.92
CA THR A 109 -16.77 -2.68 2.53
C THR A 109 -18.01 -2.46 1.70
N GLU A 110 -19.19 -2.90 2.18
CA GLU A 110 -20.44 -2.79 1.44
C GLU A 110 -20.92 -1.34 1.28
N ARG A 111 -20.53 -0.47 2.19
CA ARG A 111 -20.76 0.98 2.08
C ARG A 111 -20.13 1.57 0.81
N PHE A 112 -18.96 1.10 0.41
CA PHE A 112 -18.21 1.63 -0.73
C PHE A 112 -18.29 0.76 -1.98
N MET A 113 -18.51 -0.55 -1.81
CA MET A 113 -18.42 -1.54 -2.88
C MET A 113 -19.73 -2.28 -3.14
N ARG A 114 -20.77 -2.10 -2.30
CA ARG A 114 -21.94 -2.98 -2.19
C ARG A 114 -21.52 -4.42 -1.86
N THR A 115 -22.41 -5.40 -2.07
CA THR A 115 -22.06 -6.80 -1.89
C THR A 115 -21.28 -7.35 -3.10
N PRO A 116 -20.45 -8.40 -2.92
CA PRO A 116 -19.79 -9.06 -4.05
C PRO A 116 -20.75 -9.57 -5.13
N LYS A 117 -21.98 -9.94 -4.73
CA LYS A 117 -23.02 -10.41 -5.67
C LYS A 117 -23.53 -9.29 -6.57
N GLU A 118 -23.62 -8.07 -6.04
CA GLU A 118 -24.09 -6.89 -6.79
C GLU A 118 -22.99 -6.23 -7.62
N ASN A 119 -21.71 -6.38 -7.23
CA ASN A 119 -20.58 -5.69 -7.83
C ASN A 119 -19.37 -6.62 -8.02
N MET A 120 -19.55 -7.78 -8.57
CA MET A 120 -18.47 -8.77 -8.78
C MET A 120 -17.28 -8.17 -9.55
N GLU A 121 -17.55 -7.41 -10.61
CA GLU A 121 -16.50 -6.78 -11.43
C GLU A 121 -15.66 -5.78 -10.63
N GLY A 122 -16.31 -4.94 -9.81
CA GLY A 122 -15.61 -3.99 -8.95
C GLY A 122 -14.72 -4.69 -7.92
N TYR A 123 -15.22 -5.74 -7.27
CA TYR A 123 -14.40 -6.54 -6.34
C TYR A 123 -13.19 -7.20 -7.04
N ASN A 124 -13.37 -7.72 -8.24
CA ASN A 124 -12.28 -8.32 -8.99
C ASN A 124 -11.24 -7.27 -9.43
N ALA A 125 -11.68 -6.11 -9.88
CA ALA A 125 -10.79 -5.00 -10.27
C ALA A 125 -10.04 -4.41 -9.07
N ALA A 126 -10.67 -4.40 -7.89
CA ALA A 126 -10.14 -3.89 -6.63
C ALA A 126 -9.26 -4.90 -5.86
N SER A 127 -9.12 -6.14 -6.35
CA SER A 127 -8.33 -7.18 -5.68
C SER A 127 -6.86 -7.06 -6.05
N ALA A 128 -6.00 -6.79 -5.06
CA ALA A 128 -4.56 -6.86 -5.23
C ALA A 128 -4.10 -8.29 -5.53
N ILE A 129 -4.80 -9.30 -4.98
CA ILE A 129 -4.53 -10.73 -5.24
C ILE A 129 -4.65 -11.02 -6.74
N ASN A 130 -5.69 -10.52 -7.40
CA ASN A 130 -5.89 -10.71 -8.83
C ASN A 130 -4.82 -9.99 -9.70
N ARG A 131 -4.04 -9.12 -9.10
CA ARG A 131 -2.97 -8.36 -9.76
C ARG A 131 -1.57 -8.82 -9.36
N ALA A 132 -1.44 -9.88 -8.55
CA ALA A 132 -0.15 -10.34 -8.03
C ALA A 132 0.89 -10.59 -9.14
N ASN A 133 0.46 -11.14 -10.27
CA ASN A 133 1.32 -11.39 -11.44
C ASN A 133 1.88 -10.10 -12.09
N LYS A 134 1.27 -8.94 -11.82
CA LYS A 134 1.69 -7.63 -12.33
C LYS A 134 2.59 -6.87 -11.35
N LEU A 135 2.83 -7.43 -10.17
CA LEU A 135 3.74 -6.78 -9.20
C LEU A 135 5.08 -6.50 -9.86
N ASN A 136 5.54 -5.27 -9.70
CA ASN A 136 6.85 -4.80 -10.18
C ASN A 136 7.59 -4.06 -9.07
N GLY A 137 8.90 -4.25 -8.98
CA GLY A 137 9.74 -3.70 -7.92
C GLY A 137 9.84 -4.60 -6.69
N GLU A 138 10.72 -4.20 -5.77
CA GLU A 138 10.95 -4.92 -4.51
C GLU A 138 9.81 -4.67 -3.53
N LEU A 139 9.29 -5.70 -2.88
CA LEU A 139 8.16 -5.60 -1.96
C LEU A 139 8.50 -6.13 -0.58
N LEU A 140 8.16 -5.36 0.46
CA LEU A 140 8.12 -5.81 1.85
C LEU A 140 6.69 -5.80 2.37
N LEU A 141 6.19 -6.98 2.76
CA LEU A 141 4.92 -7.16 3.46
C LEU A 141 5.13 -7.17 4.96
N ILE A 142 4.35 -6.38 5.71
CA ILE A 142 4.40 -6.34 7.18
C ILE A 142 3.00 -6.59 7.74
N HIS A 143 2.89 -7.49 8.75
CA HIS A 143 1.60 -7.76 9.38
C HIS A 143 1.74 -8.20 10.84
N GLY A 144 0.73 -7.90 11.65
CA GLY A 144 0.60 -8.42 13.01
C GLY A 144 -0.26 -9.69 13.05
N THR A 145 0.14 -10.71 13.81
CA THR A 145 -0.63 -11.98 13.86
C THR A 145 -1.94 -11.88 14.64
N ALA A 146 -2.09 -10.86 15.47
CA ALA A 146 -3.32 -10.59 16.24
C ALA A 146 -4.08 -9.36 15.68
N ASP A 147 -3.93 -9.07 14.40
CA ASP A 147 -4.68 -8.01 13.74
C ASP A 147 -6.15 -8.43 13.59
N ASP A 148 -7.00 -7.79 14.38
CA ASP A 148 -8.43 -8.01 14.45
C ASP A 148 -9.25 -7.05 13.56
N ASN A 149 -8.56 -6.12 12.89
CA ASN A 149 -9.12 -5.21 11.91
C ASN A 149 -8.89 -5.75 10.49
N VAL A 150 -7.64 -5.74 10.02
CA VAL A 150 -7.25 -6.38 8.77
C VAL A 150 -6.64 -7.74 9.09
N HIS A 151 -7.43 -8.79 9.03
CA HIS A 151 -6.99 -10.13 9.42
C HIS A 151 -5.78 -10.57 8.61
N LEU A 152 -4.85 -11.29 9.28
CA LEU A 152 -3.63 -11.83 8.66
C LEU A 152 -3.89 -12.64 7.38
N ARG A 153 -5.10 -13.16 7.21
CA ARG A 153 -5.53 -13.82 5.98
C ARG A 153 -5.25 -12.99 4.72
N ASN A 154 -5.44 -11.67 4.78
CA ASN A 154 -5.12 -10.77 3.67
C ASN A 154 -3.67 -10.92 3.21
N ASN A 155 -2.74 -10.94 4.17
CA ASN A 155 -1.31 -11.13 3.88
C ASN A 155 -1.03 -12.55 3.35
N ALA A 156 -1.58 -13.57 3.99
CA ALA A 156 -1.36 -14.97 3.61
C ALA A 156 -1.84 -15.28 2.18
N GLU A 157 -3.06 -14.88 1.83
CA GLU A 157 -3.63 -15.11 0.49
C GLU A 157 -2.87 -14.32 -0.60
N TYR A 158 -2.43 -13.11 -0.29
CA TYR A 158 -1.62 -12.32 -1.22
C TYR A 158 -0.22 -12.92 -1.42
N SER A 159 0.41 -13.39 -0.34
CA SER A 159 1.69 -14.07 -0.39
C SER A 159 1.63 -15.32 -1.25
N GLU A 160 0.58 -16.14 -1.09
CA GLU A 160 0.36 -17.31 -1.93
C GLU A 160 0.20 -16.92 -3.41
N ALA A 161 -0.58 -15.87 -3.70
CA ALA A 161 -0.74 -15.39 -5.07
C ALA A 161 0.58 -14.90 -5.69
N LEU A 162 1.46 -14.27 -4.90
CA LEU A 162 2.80 -13.87 -5.35
C LEU A 162 3.69 -15.09 -5.63
N VAL A 163 3.65 -16.12 -4.77
CA VAL A 163 4.39 -17.37 -4.97
C VAL A 163 3.94 -18.05 -6.27
N GLN A 164 2.63 -18.17 -6.49
CA GLN A 164 2.09 -18.77 -7.71
C GLN A 164 2.38 -17.96 -8.98
N ALA A 165 2.64 -16.65 -8.84
CA ALA A 165 3.07 -15.75 -9.91
C ALA A 165 4.60 -15.69 -10.09
N ASP A 166 5.37 -16.49 -9.35
CA ASP A 166 6.84 -16.49 -9.33
C ASP A 166 7.42 -15.10 -9.01
N LYS A 167 6.81 -14.40 -8.05
CA LYS A 167 7.26 -13.09 -7.56
C LYS A 167 8.00 -13.26 -6.24
N GLN A 168 9.21 -12.72 -6.16
CA GLN A 168 9.97 -12.67 -4.90
C GLN A 168 9.53 -11.45 -4.08
N PHE A 169 9.53 -11.60 -2.77
CA PHE A 169 9.16 -10.53 -1.82
C PHE A 169 9.74 -10.81 -0.43
N ASP A 170 9.88 -9.77 0.35
CA ASP A 170 10.23 -9.86 1.77
C ASP A 170 8.97 -9.80 2.64
N MET A 171 9.05 -10.43 3.82
CA MET A 171 7.97 -10.40 4.81
C MET A 171 8.52 -10.19 6.22
N GLN A 172 7.80 -9.39 7.02
CA GLN A 172 8.02 -9.25 8.46
C GLN A 172 6.72 -9.48 9.22
N ILE A 173 6.68 -10.51 10.04
CA ILE A 173 5.54 -10.81 10.91
C ILE A 173 5.84 -10.36 12.34
N TYR A 174 4.87 -9.72 12.98
CA TYR A 174 4.91 -9.31 14.38
C TYR A 174 3.93 -10.14 15.21
N THR A 175 4.47 -11.06 15.99
CA THR A 175 3.68 -11.98 16.83
C THR A 175 2.88 -11.23 17.89
N ASN A 176 1.59 -11.56 18.03
CA ASN A 176 0.66 -10.97 19.00
C ASN A 176 0.55 -9.44 18.94
N ARG A 177 0.77 -8.87 17.75
CA ARG A 177 0.51 -7.44 17.51
C ARG A 177 -0.77 -7.27 16.71
N ASN A 178 -1.57 -6.28 17.11
CA ASN A 178 -2.81 -5.88 16.45
C ASN A 178 -2.53 -4.97 15.25
N HIS A 179 -3.56 -4.33 14.70
CA HIS A 179 -3.47 -3.45 13.54
C HIS A 179 -2.49 -2.28 13.68
N GLY A 180 -2.29 -1.78 14.90
CA GLY A 180 -1.35 -0.69 15.18
C GLY A 180 0.11 -1.13 15.27
N ILE A 181 0.40 -2.43 15.36
CA ILE A 181 1.74 -3.03 15.47
C ILE A 181 2.64 -2.23 16.43
N SER A 182 2.21 -2.10 17.68
CA SER A 182 2.87 -1.26 18.70
C SER A 182 3.15 -2.03 19.99
N GLY A 183 3.83 -1.38 20.93
CA GLY A 183 4.18 -1.91 22.25
C GLY A 183 5.64 -2.35 22.37
N GLY A 184 6.26 -1.99 23.49
CA GLY A 184 7.71 -2.22 23.68
C GLY A 184 8.56 -1.60 22.56
N ASN A 185 9.47 -2.36 22.02
CA ASN A 185 10.32 -1.92 20.91
C ASN A 185 9.69 -2.10 19.51
N THR A 186 8.45 -2.56 19.42
CA THR A 186 7.84 -3.01 18.15
C THR A 186 7.79 -1.89 17.11
N THR A 187 7.28 -0.71 17.46
CA THR A 187 7.19 0.43 16.52
C THR A 187 8.57 0.86 16.02
N LYS A 188 9.55 0.95 16.92
CA LYS A 188 10.93 1.27 16.53
C LYS A 188 11.49 0.22 15.57
N HIS A 189 11.32 -1.06 15.87
CA HIS A 189 11.78 -2.16 15.03
C HIS A 189 11.13 -2.11 13.63
N LEU A 190 9.80 -1.90 13.57
CA LEU A 190 9.06 -1.78 12.32
C LEU A 190 9.57 -0.62 11.46
N LEU A 191 9.64 0.59 12.03
CA LEU A 191 10.10 1.76 11.28
C LEU A 191 11.57 1.63 10.84
N THR A 192 12.42 1.02 11.66
CA THR A 192 13.79 0.69 11.28
C THR A 192 13.82 -0.31 10.10
N ARG A 193 12.96 -1.34 10.13
CA ARG A 193 12.86 -2.32 9.02
C ARG A 193 12.42 -1.65 7.72
N VAL A 194 11.43 -0.75 7.80
CA VAL A 194 10.96 0.04 6.64
C VAL A 194 12.07 0.94 6.10
N ALA A 195 12.76 1.68 6.99
CA ALA A 195 13.86 2.58 6.60
C ALA A 195 14.99 1.81 5.90
N ASN A 196 15.45 0.71 6.51
CA ASN A 196 16.53 -0.11 5.94
C ASN A 196 16.12 -0.68 4.58
N PHE A 197 14.88 -1.17 4.45
CA PHE A 197 14.39 -1.69 3.18
C PHE A 197 14.49 -0.65 2.05
N PHE A 198 14.09 0.59 2.31
CA PHE A 198 14.24 1.66 1.30
C PHE A 198 15.68 2.08 1.09
N ILE A 199 16.52 2.12 2.13
CA ILE A 199 17.94 2.42 1.99
C ILE A 199 18.61 1.37 1.10
N ASP A 200 18.34 0.10 1.31
CA ASP A 200 18.96 -1.01 0.59
C ASP A 200 18.51 -1.08 -0.89
N ASN A 201 17.27 -0.65 -1.18
CA ASN A 201 16.69 -0.79 -2.52
C ASN A 201 16.64 0.51 -3.34
N LEU A 202 16.83 1.69 -2.71
CA LEU A 202 16.73 2.99 -3.38
C LEU A 202 18.02 3.84 -3.32
N LYS A 203 19.05 3.41 -2.62
CA LYS A 203 20.35 4.13 -2.59
C LYS A 203 21.42 3.55 -3.51
#